data_cc5dbe1904d51d20f47ceb31dd88da46
#
_entry.id   cc5dbe1904d51d20f47ceb31dd88da46
#
_cell.length_a   1.000
_cell.length_b   1.000
_cell.length_c   1.000
_cell.angle_alpha   90.00
_cell.angle_beta   90.00
_cell.angle_gamma   90.00
#
_symmetry.space_group_name_H-M   'P 1'
#
loop_
_entity.id
_entity.type
_entity.pdbx_description
1 polymer ?
#
loop_
_entity_poly.entity_id
_entity_poly.type
_entity_poly.pdbx_seq_one_letter_code
_entity_poly.pdbx_strand_id
1 'polypeptide(L)'
;MCDNKPMAPYAKLPELEEYKEWFKDFADLYREDGILQVTWKTNDGPMHHSGMSHRAIGQLVRVLSLDFKNEIIIFTHIGDSWMTESDPNGWETYSELPTQRFQHQYFDDTNLIKNMVFDLDVPTIGAVPGPGFHWDSAFLSDVSICTDDTVMEVAH
;
A
#
# COMPACT_ATOMS: atom_id res chain seq x y z
N MET A 1 -7.72 10.12 40.23
CA MET A 1 -8.26 9.20 39.23
C MET A 1 -8.40 10.00 37.96
N CYS A 2 -7.57 9.76 36.95
CA CYS A 2 -7.75 10.41 35.66
C CYS A 2 -8.98 9.78 35.01
N ASP A 3 -10.00 10.59 34.74
CA ASP A 3 -11.16 10.17 34.00
C ASP A 3 -10.72 9.61 32.62
N ASN A 4 -10.93 8.33 32.43
CA ASN A 4 -10.65 7.63 31.18
C ASN A 4 -11.77 8.00 30.16
N LYS A 5 -11.85 9.29 29.81
CA LYS A 5 -12.74 9.69 28.70
C LYS A 5 -12.21 9.06 27.42
N PRO A 6 -13.05 8.37 26.66
CA PRO A 6 -12.63 7.85 25.37
C PRO A 6 -12.14 9.00 24.51
N MET A 7 -10.92 8.88 23.99
CA MET A 7 -10.34 9.84 23.06
C MET A 7 -11.26 9.99 21.82
N ALA A 8 -11.42 11.21 21.33
CA ALA A 8 -12.22 11.43 20.14
C ALA A 8 -11.70 10.57 18.97
N PRO A 9 -12.57 9.92 18.16
CA PRO A 9 -12.15 8.97 17.14
C PRO A 9 -11.09 9.51 16.16
N TYR A 10 -11.15 10.80 15.85
CA TYR A 10 -10.18 11.47 14.96
C TYR A 10 -8.81 11.75 15.62
N ALA A 11 -8.70 11.57 16.92
CA ALA A 11 -7.44 11.70 17.67
C ALA A 11 -6.84 10.33 18.03
N LYS A 12 -7.53 9.24 17.68
CA LYS A 12 -7.03 7.89 17.92
C LYS A 12 -6.02 7.51 16.83
N LEU A 13 -4.83 7.06 17.25
CA LEU A 13 -3.87 6.45 16.35
C LEU A 13 -4.36 5.05 15.94
N PRO A 14 -4.12 4.63 14.69
CA PRO A 14 -4.52 3.31 14.24
C PRO A 14 -3.68 2.22 14.92
N GLU A 15 -4.32 1.12 15.27
CA GLU A 15 -3.65 -0.09 15.77
C GLU A 15 -3.56 -1.13 14.65
N LEU A 16 -2.47 -1.93 14.64
CA LEU A 16 -2.22 -2.92 13.58
C LEU A 16 -3.44 -3.80 13.29
N GLU A 17 -4.09 -4.35 14.31
CA GLU A 17 -5.22 -5.25 14.14
C GLU A 17 -6.47 -4.55 13.54
N GLU A 18 -6.58 -3.22 13.67
CA GLU A 18 -7.66 -2.47 13.06
C GLU A 18 -7.41 -2.32 11.56
N TYR A 19 -6.24 -1.85 11.16
CA TYR A 19 -5.98 -1.63 9.74
C TYR A 19 -5.65 -2.92 8.98
N LYS A 20 -5.22 -4.00 9.62
CA LYS A 20 -5.23 -5.35 9.02
C LYS A 20 -6.62 -5.72 8.52
N GLU A 21 -7.65 -5.49 9.32
CA GLU A 21 -9.03 -5.78 8.92
C GLU A 21 -9.53 -4.84 7.81
N TRP A 22 -9.13 -3.56 7.84
CA TRP A 22 -9.54 -2.60 6.81
C TRP A 22 -8.99 -2.92 5.42
N PHE A 23 -7.78 -3.47 5.35
CA PHE A 23 -7.05 -3.73 4.11
C PHE A 23 -6.86 -5.21 3.79
N LYS A 24 -7.55 -6.12 4.48
CA LYS A 24 -7.40 -7.57 4.34
C LYS A 24 -7.54 -8.11 2.92
N ASP A 25 -8.32 -7.45 2.07
CA ASP A 25 -8.52 -7.85 0.68
C ASP A 25 -7.40 -7.36 -0.26
N PHE A 26 -6.51 -6.47 0.23
CA PHE A 26 -5.45 -5.84 -0.56
C PHE A 26 -4.04 -6.06 -0.02
N ALA A 27 -3.90 -6.40 1.26
CA ALA A 27 -2.61 -6.65 1.88
C ALA A 27 -2.71 -7.60 3.06
N ASP A 28 -1.72 -8.48 3.18
CA ASP A 28 -1.41 -9.16 4.43
C ASP A 28 -0.37 -8.35 5.18
N LEU A 29 -0.64 -8.12 6.47
CA LEU A 29 0.22 -7.32 7.34
C LEU A 29 0.74 -8.18 8.49
N TYR A 30 2.06 -8.25 8.63
CA TYR A 30 2.70 -8.94 9.72
C TYR A 30 3.77 -8.06 10.35
N ARG A 31 3.76 -7.95 11.69
CA ARG A 31 4.77 -7.17 12.42
C ARG A 31 5.39 -8.00 13.52
N GLU A 32 6.72 -7.99 13.54
CA GLU A 32 7.54 -8.59 14.60
C GLU A 32 8.70 -7.64 14.90
N ASP A 33 8.98 -7.41 16.17
CA ASP A 33 10.07 -6.56 16.66
C ASP A 33 10.19 -5.18 15.96
N GLY A 34 9.03 -4.54 15.71
CA GLY A 34 8.98 -3.23 15.04
C GLY A 34 9.08 -3.28 13.51
N ILE A 35 9.39 -4.44 12.93
CA ILE A 35 9.48 -4.62 11.47
C ILE A 35 8.11 -5.03 10.94
N LEU A 36 7.49 -4.17 10.14
CA LEU A 36 6.22 -4.45 9.48
C LEU A 36 6.46 -4.93 8.04
N GLN A 37 5.99 -6.12 7.71
CA GLN A 37 5.89 -6.57 6.33
C GLN A 37 4.48 -6.31 5.80
N VAL A 38 4.42 -5.64 4.66
CA VAL A 38 3.23 -5.42 3.84
C VAL A 38 3.35 -6.31 2.61
N THR A 39 2.52 -7.33 2.53
CA THR A 39 2.47 -8.23 1.36
C THR A 39 1.23 -7.89 0.54
N TRP A 40 1.42 -7.24 -0.59
CA TRP A 40 0.33 -6.83 -1.47
C TRP A 40 -0.34 -8.04 -2.14
N LYS A 41 -1.65 -7.98 -2.24
CA LYS A 41 -2.50 -9.05 -2.82
C LYS A 41 -3.83 -8.48 -3.32
N THR A 42 -4.60 -9.31 -4.00
CA THR A 42 -6.04 -9.09 -4.23
C THR A 42 -6.77 -10.33 -3.76
N ASN A 43 -7.58 -10.19 -2.70
CA ASN A 43 -8.17 -11.31 -1.96
C ASN A 43 -7.09 -12.30 -1.50
N ASP A 44 -7.11 -13.55 -1.97
CA ASP A 44 -6.16 -14.60 -1.59
C ASP A 44 -5.12 -14.90 -2.68
N GLY A 45 -4.98 -14.02 -3.68
CA GLY A 45 -4.11 -14.22 -4.84
C GLY A 45 -3.21 -13.03 -5.16
N PRO A 46 -2.44 -13.12 -6.25
CA PRO A 46 -1.61 -12.02 -6.75
C PRO A 46 -2.40 -10.72 -6.90
N MET A 47 -1.73 -9.60 -6.70
CA MET A 47 -2.41 -8.31 -6.80
C MET A 47 -2.78 -7.98 -8.23
N HIS A 48 -4.05 -7.64 -8.44
CA HIS A 48 -4.55 -7.12 -9.70
C HIS A 48 -4.62 -5.58 -9.63
N HIS A 49 -4.08 -4.94 -10.64
CA HIS A 49 -4.17 -3.49 -10.76
C HIS A 49 -5.60 -3.06 -11.11
N SER A 50 -6.19 -2.27 -10.24
CA SER A 50 -7.54 -1.74 -10.39
C SER A 50 -7.64 -0.40 -9.67
N GLY A 51 -8.72 0.35 -9.91
CA GLY A 51 -8.98 1.56 -9.16
C GLY A 51 -9.07 1.34 -7.65
N MET A 52 -9.57 0.19 -7.22
CA MET A 52 -9.70 -0.13 -5.80
C MET A 52 -8.35 -0.47 -5.16
N SER A 53 -7.54 -1.32 -5.82
CA SER A 53 -6.21 -1.67 -5.31
C SER A 53 -5.29 -0.44 -5.30
N HIS A 54 -5.34 0.38 -6.34
CA HIS A 54 -4.60 1.64 -6.44
C HIS A 54 -4.92 2.60 -5.28
N ARG A 55 -6.21 2.77 -4.97
CA ARG A 55 -6.65 3.55 -3.81
C ARG A 55 -6.22 2.92 -2.49
N ALA A 56 -6.36 1.59 -2.36
CA ALA A 56 -6.00 0.87 -1.14
C ALA A 56 -4.53 1.02 -0.80
N ILE A 57 -3.63 0.97 -1.81
CA ILE A 57 -2.18 1.19 -1.62
C ILE A 57 -1.94 2.56 -0.99
N GLY A 58 -2.46 3.63 -1.61
CA GLY A 58 -2.27 5.00 -1.11
C GLY A 58 -2.84 5.21 0.30
N GLN A 59 -4.02 4.64 0.58
CA GLN A 59 -4.66 4.74 1.89
C GLN A 59 -3.91 3.94 2.96
N LEU A 60 -3.45 2.72 2.65
CA LEU A 60 -2.68 1.93 3.61
C LEU A 60 -1.38 2.64 3.97
N VAL A 61 -0.60 3.11 3.00
CA VAL A 61 0.64 3.85 3.27
C VAL A 61 0.38 5.05 4.18
N ARG A 62 -0.73 5.76 3.98
CA ARG A 62 -1.15 6.84 4.88
C ARG A 62 -1.39 6.35 6.31
N VAL A 63 -2.04 5.20 6.48
CA VAL A 63 -2.29 4.64 7.82
C VAL A 63 -1.00 4.19 8.48
N LEU A 64 -0.08 3.59 7.70
CA LEU A 64 1.23 3.16 8.22
C LEU A 64 2.05 4.31 8.79
N SER A 65 1.96 5.51 8.20
CA SER A 65 2.66 6.71 8.69
C SER A 65 2.15 7.21 10.05
N LEU A 66 0.99 6.73 10.49
CA LEU A 66 0.38 7.10 11.77
C LEU A 66 0.60 6.05 12.87
N ASP A 67 1.13 4.88 12.54
CA ASP A 67 1.44 3.84 13.53
C ASP A 67 2.92 3.88 13.93
N PHE A 68 3.22 4.61 14.98
CA PHE A 68 4.57 4.81 15.50
C PHE A 68 5.23 3.54 16.12
N LYS A 69 4.56 2.40 16.08
CA LYS A 69 5.14 1.11 16.46
C LYS A 69 5.87 0.43 15.29
N ASN A 70 5.77 0.98 14.09
CA ASN A 70 6.57 0.56 12.95
C ASN A 70 7.94 1.23 13.05
N GLU A 71 9.01 0.44 13.02
CA GLU A 71 10.40 0.92 13.01
C GLU A 71 11.04 0.74 11.63
N ILE A 72 10.61 -0.28 10.88
CA ILE A 72 10.98 -0.56 9.49
C ILE A 72 9.74 -1.10 8.76
N ILE A 73 9.56 -0.72 7.50
CA ILE A 73 8.48 -1.25 6.68
C ILE A 73 9.06 -1.93 5.43
N ILE A 74 8.62 -3.17 5.19
CA ILE A 74 8.98 -3.93 4.00
C ILE A 74 7.73 -4.06 3.13
N PHE A 75 7.82 -3.59 1.87
CA PHE A 75 6.78 -3.77 0.87
C PHE A 75 7.16 -4.92 -0.08
N THR A 76 6.27 -5.88 -0.23
CA THR A 76 6.43 -7.01 -1.16
C THR A 76 5.09 -7.43 -1.74
N HIS A 77 5.08 -8.42 -2.61
CA HIS A 77 3.87 -9.02 -3.17
C HIS A 77 3.77 -10.49 -2.83
N ILE A 78 2.56 -11.04 -2.88
CA ILE A 78 2.36 -12.49 -2.74
C ILE A 78 2.87 -13.21 -4.00
N GLY A 79 3.54 -14.35 -3.82
CA GLY A 79 4.07 -15.16 -4.92
C GLY A 79 5.44 -14.73 -5.41
N ASP A 80 5.73 -14.98 -6.68
CA ASP A 80 7.03 -14.84 -7.34
C ASP A 80 7.05 -13.73 -8.41
N SER A 81 6.07 -12.84 -8.37
CA SER A 81 5.94 -11.71 -9.29
C SER A 81 5.49 -10.46 -8.53
N TRP A 82 5.74 -9.30 -9.10
CA TRP A 82 5.15 -8.05 -8.63
C TRP A 82 3.68 -8.00 -9.08
N MET A 83 3.23 -6.95 -9.69
CA MET A 83 1.87 -6.84 -10.22
C MET A 83 1.90 -7.17 -11.72
N THR A 84 1.23 -8.23 -12.16
CA THR A 84 1.26 -8.69 -13.56
C THR A 84 -0.09 -8.60 -14.27
N GLU A 85 -1.16 -8.38 -13.52
CA GLU A 85 -2.52 -8.37 -14.07
C GLU A 85 -3.25 -7.07 -13.75
N SER A 86 -4.12 -6.65 -14.66
CA SER A 86 -5.02 -5.53 -14.47
C SER A 86 -6.47 -6.00 -14.58
N ASP A 87 -7.31 -5.57 -13.65
CA ASP A 87 -8.75 -5.76 -13.75
C ASP A 87 -9.39 -4.54 -14.44
N PRO A 88 -9.75 -4.65 -15.73
CA PRO A 88 -10.34 -3.53 -16.46
C PRO A 88 -11.68 -3.07 -15.89
N ASN A 89 -12.42 -3.96 -15.21
CA ASN A 89 -13.71 -3.62 -14.59
C ASN A 89 -13.54 -2.90 -13.25
N GLY A 90 -12.42 -3.10 -12.58
CA GLY A 90 -12.12 -2.49 -11.29
C GLY A 90 -11.96 -0.96 -11.32
N TRP A 91 -11.84 -0.37 -12.52
CA TRP A 91 -11.75 1.08 -12.69
C TRP A 91 -13.10 1.78 -12.76
N GLU A 92 -14.15 1.07 -13.13
CA GLU A 92 -15.51 1.63 -13.22
C GLU A 92 -16.10 2.01 -11.87
N THR A 93 -15.58 1.42 -10.79
CA THR A 93 -16.04 1.69 -9.42
C THR A 93 -15.69 3.08 -8.90
N TYR A 94 -14.78 3.80 -9.55
CA TYR A 94 -14.38 5.14 -9.12
C TYR A 94 -15.45 6.20 -9.36
N SER A 95 -16.01 6.20 -10.55
CA SER A 95 -17.07 7.13 -10.98
C SER A 95 -17.54 6.74 -12.38
N GLU A 96 -18.83 6.96 -12.66
CA GLU A 96 -19.38 6.83 -14.00
C GLU A 96 -18.82 7.87 -14.97
N LEU A 97 -18.33 9.01 -14.46
CA LEU A 97 -17.77 10.09 -15.28
C LEU A 97 -16.26 9.88 -15.48
N PRO A 98 -15.78 9.74 -16.73
CA PRO A 98 -14.37 9.53 -17.03
C PRO A 98 -13.43 10.61 -16.44
N THR A 99 -13.88 11.87 -16.45
CA THR A 99 -13.10 12.98 -15.88
C THR A 99 -12.91 12.86 -14.38
N GLN A 100 -13.93 12.38 -13.65
CA GLN A 100 -13.81 12.15 -12.20
C GLN A 100 -12.93 10.94 -11.90
N ARG A 101 -13.01 9.87 -12.71
CA ARG A 101 -12.11 8.71 -12.57
C ARG A 101 -10.66 9.15 -12.68
N PHE A 102 -10.34 9.91 -13.71
CA PHE A 102 -8.98 10.43 -13.92
C PHE A 102 -8.51 11.32 -12.76
N GLN A 103 -9.37 12.23 -12.29
CA GLN A 103 -9.04 13.09 -11.14
C GLN A 103 -8.78 12.29 -9.87
N HIS A 104 -9.57 11.25 -9.60
CA HIS A 104 -9.40 10.39 -8.44
C HIS A 104 -8.10 9.57 -8.54
N GLN A 105 -7.81 9.00 -9.71
CA GLN A 105 -6.56 8.28 -9.94
C GLN A 105 -5.35 9.18 -9.71
N TYR A 106 -5.32 10.37 -10.32
CA TYR A 106 -4.26 11.34 -10.13
C TYR A 106 -4.09 11.77 -8.66
N PHE A 107 -5.19 11.92 -7.95
CA PHE A 107 -5.18 12.24 -6.52
C PHE A 107 -4.60 11.10 -5.69
N ASP A 108 -4.93 9.84 -6.00
CA ASP A 108 -4.43 8.67 -5.30
C ASP A 108 -2.93 8.48 -5.56
N ASP A 109 -2.44 8.68 -6.81
CA ASP A 109 -1.01 8.68 -7.16
C ASP A 109 -0.24 9.75 -6.36
N THR A 110 -0.76 10.97 -6.35
CA THR A 110 -0.16 12.07 -5.62
C THR A 110 -0.07 11.79 -4.12
N ASN A 111 -1.13 11.19 -3.55
CA ASN A 111 -1.13 10.81 -2.14
C ASN A 111 -0.16 9.67 -1.86
N LEU A 112 -0.05 8.67 -2.74
CA LEU A 112 0.92 7.59 -2.59
C LEU A 112 2.34 8.14 -2.55
N ILE A 113 2.72 8.93 -3.55
CA ILE A 113 4.06 9.55 -3.64
C ILE A 113 4.33 10.40 -2.40
N LYS A 114 3.37 11.26 -2.03
CA LYS A 114 3.49 12.11 -0.86
C LYS A 114 3.69 11.31 0.44
N ASN A 115 2.87 10.29 0.64
CA ASN A 115 2.92 9.49 1.86
C ASN A 115 4.21 8.66 1.94
N MET A 116 4.67 8.08 0.82
CA MET A 116 5.92 7.33 0.78
C MET A 116 7.14 8.21 1.04
N VAL A 117 7.20 9.40 0.43
CA VAL A 117 8.40 10.24 0.42
C VAL A 117 8.46 11.18 1.62
N PHE A 118 7.33 11.65 2.13
CA PHE A 118 7.29 12.72 3.14
C PHE A 118 6.60 12.35 4.45
N ASP A 119 5.69 11.39 4.45
CA ASP A 119 4.90 11.08 5.64
C ASP A 119 5.39 9.81 6.38
N LEU A 120 6.12 8.91 5.72
CA LEU A 120 6.75 7.76 6.38
C LEU A 120 8.09 8.20 6.99
N ASP A 121 8.16 8.20 8.31
CA ASP A 121 9.35 8.61 9.08
C ASP A 121 10.28 7.43 9.44
N VAL A 122 10.04 6.25 8.87
CA VAL A 122 10.80 5.05 9.14
C VAL A 122 11.42 4.48 7.86
N PRO A 123 12.56 3.79 7.94
CA PRO A 123 13.17 3.15 6.77
C PRO A 123 12.22 2.21 6.06
N THR A 124 12.22 2.26 4.73
CA THR A 124 11.38 1.44 3.86
C THR A 124 12.20 0.57 2.93
N ILE A 125 11.76 -0.67 2.72
CA ILE A 125 12.41 -1.63 1.83
C ILE A 125 11.37 -2.14 0.83
N GLY A 126 11.63 -1.95 -0.46
CA GLY A 126 10.89 -2.60 -1.53
C GLY A 126 11.53 -3.94 -1.87
N ALA A 127 10.91 -5.05 -1.48
CA ALA A 127 11.38 -6.41 -1.77
C ALA A 127 10.58 -6.98 -2.94
N VAL A 128 11.18 -6.93 -4.14
CA VAL A 128 10.54 -7.29 -5.41
C VAL A 128 10.77 -8.77 -5.71
N PRO A 129 9.72 -9.62 -5.65
CA PRO A 129 9.88 -11.07 -5.82
C PRO A 129 10.06 -11.50 -7.28
N GLY A 130 9.80 -10.64 -8.26
CA GLY A 130 9.90 -10.99 -9.67
C GLY A 130 9.32 -9.93 -10.61
N PRO A 131 9.04 -10.28 -11.88
CA PRO A 131 8.61 -9.32 -12.91
C PRO A 131 7.24 -8.70 -12.61
N GLY A 132 6.95 -7.57 -13.26
CA GLY A 132 5.65 -6.90 -13.18
C GLY A 132 5.69 -5.43 -13.61
N PHE A 133 4.67 -4.69 -13.20
CA PHE A 133 4.49 -3.26 -13.45
C PHE A 133 3.99 -2.54 -12.18
N HIS A 134 3.78 -1.20 -12.21
CA HIS A 134 3.39 -0.39 -11.06
C HIS A 134 4.34 -0.55 -9.86
N TRP A 135 5.59 -0.17 -10.09
CA TRP A 135 6.70 -0.33 -9.13
C TRP A 135 6.76 0.73 -8.04
N ASP A 136 5.75 1.58 -7.93
CA ASP A 136 5.78 2.81 -7.13
C ASP A 136 6.23 2.55 -5.69
N SER A 137 5.62 1.61 -4.98
CA SER A 137 5.99 1.33 -3.59
C SER A 137 7.39 0.72 -3.46
N ALA A 138 7.91 0.05 -4.50
CA ALA A 138 9.28 -0.43 -4.51
C ALA A 138 10.28 0.71 -4.76
N PHE A 139 10.05 1.53 -5.81
CA PHE A 139 10.98 2.59 -6.19
C PHE A 139 10.97 3.80 -5.25
N LEU A 140 9.88 4.04 -4.58
CA LEU A 140 9.76 5.10 -3.57
C LEU A 140 10.29 4.67 -2.20
N SER A 141 10.67 3.40 -2.03
CA SER A 141 11.33 2.92 -0.82
C SER A 141 12.78 3.40 -0.75
N ASP A 142 13.32 3.53 0.47
CA ASP A 142 14.72 3.93 0.70
C ASP A 142 15.72 2.92 0.12
N VAL A 143 15.35 1.63 0.13
CA VAL A 143 16.13 0.54 -0.45
C VAL A 143 15.21 -0.36 -1.25
N SER A 144 15.59 -0.66 -2.50
CA SER A 144 14.90 -1.64 -3.33
C SER A 144 15.81 -2.83 -3.61
N ILE A 145 15.29 -4.02 -3.39
CA ILE A 145 15.95 -5.29 -3.72
C ILE A 145 15.06 -6.08 -4.67
N CYS A 146 15.63 -6.73 -5.65
CA CYS A 146 14.90 -7.55 -6.61
C CYS A 146 15.66 -8.84 -6.91
N THR A 147 14.95 -9.80 -7.50
CA THR A 147 15.58 -11.00 -8.06
C THR A 147 16.38 -10.63 -9.32
N ASP A 148 17.36 -11.43 -9.69
CA ASP A 148 18.25 -11.19 -10.83
C ASP A 148 17.57 -11.37 -12.20
N ASP A 149 16.43 -12.03 -12.23
CA ASP A 149 15.57 -12.24 -13.39
C ASP A 149 14.38 -11.22 -13.48
N THR A 150 14.34 -10.24 -12.59
CA THR A 150 13.27 -9.25 -12.56
C THR A 150 13.27 -8.42 -13.85
N VAL A 151 12.13 -8.40 -14.54
CA VAL A 151 11.85 -7.54 -15.69
C VAL A 151 10.82 -6.49 -15.29
N MET A 152 11.20 -5.24 -15.44
CA MET A 152 10.37 -4.09 -15.08
C MET A 152 9.68 -3.53 -16.32
N GLU A 153 8.36 -3.58 -16.34
CA GLU A 153 7.56 -2.96 -17.39
C GLU A 153 7.03 -1.59 -16.94
N VAL A 154 7.13 -0.61 -17.81
CA VAL A 154 6.50 0.70 -17.60
C VAL A 154 5.14 0.67 -18.27
N ALA A 155 4.09 0.51 -17.48
CA ALA A 155 2.71 0.42 -17.94
C ALA A 155 1.96 1.75 -17.72
N HIS A 156 2.38 2.78 -18.44
CA HIS A 156 1.72 4.10 -18.47
C HIS A 156 1.51 4.60 -19.91
#